data_b2bc40f6abcfd3ca0aebb83212385e37
#
_entry.id   b2bc40f6abcfd3ca0aebb83212385e37
#
_cell.length_a   1.000
_cell.length_b   1.000
_cell.length_c   1.000
_cell.angle_alpha   90.00
_cell.angle_beta   90.00
_cell.angle_gamma   90.00
#
_symmetry.space_group_name_H-M   'P 1'
#
loop_
_entity.id
_entity.type
_entity.pdbx_description
1 polymer ?
#
loop_
_entity_poly.entity_id
_entity_poly.type
_entity_poly.pdbx_seq_one_letter_code
_entity_poly.pdbx_strand_id
1 'polypeptide(L)'
;MRNSVVIIGGGPTGLTAGALLANSDLSVNIIEAKPEQLKSKDTKALALSNSSVFVLKKLNIWDSLLKKAIAINEIHVSQKNTFGRTLFKSEDYEEDALGYIVSYSDLINSLRKKIRDLKNTHLHFNTQAKSIEYSKSSQKILISNDGIKEKLSFDLLVLADGGQSSIEGLKLARSEKDEGHIALVSSVKTNKPHKGRAYERFTKSGPIALLPNSNERFTLVWTGPRNIISNIESLDDYSILNELQENFGNRAGSFIDIKGRTIFPLRSSMLKDIIGQNVIAIGNASQIIHPVAGQGLNIGIREALELSKNAKIISDKYCSEDISTELSKMLKSKSSDIIKITDQLSSFFLNDIVGLNSLRGFSLSILDAFPSLKKKFVKKMSYGE
;
A
#
# COMPACT_ATOMS: atom_id res chain seq x y z
N MET A 1 15.65 -17.90 26.59
CA MET A 1 15.84 -17.60 25.15
C MET A 1 14.86 -16.48 24.80
N ARG A 2 15.25 -15.55 23.93
CA ARG A 2 14.32 -14.53 23.43
C ARG A 2 13.30 -15.19 22.51
N ASN A 3 12.05 -14.75 22.57
CA ASN A 3 11.03 -15.20 21.64
C ASN A 3 11.38 -14.75 20.21
N SER A 4 11.14 -15.63 19.24
CA SER A 4 11.58 -15.46 17.86
C SER A 4 10.39 -15.18 16.93
N VAL A 5 10.50 -14.13 16.15
CA VAL A 5 9.55 -13.81 15.08
C VAL A 5 10.23 -13.99 13.74
N VAL A 6 9.60 -14.73 12.84
CA VAL A 6 10.04 -14.83 11.45
C VAL A 6 9.06 -14.09 10.55
N ILE A 7 9.57 -13.20 9.71
CA ILE A 7 8.78 -12.40 8.77
C ILE A 7 9.13 -12.85 7.34
N ILE A 8 8.16 -13.27 6.57
CA ILE A 8 8.33 -13.62 5.17
C ILE A 8 7.99 -12.42 4.30
N GLY A 9 8.99 -11.88 3.63
CA GLY A 9 8.91 -10.70 2.75
C GLY A 9 9.65 -9.49 3.31
N GLY A 10 10.70 -9.07 2.61
CA GLY A 10 11.51 -7.86 2.87
C GLY A 10 11.01 -6.62 2.11
N GLY A 11 9.72 -6.55 1.83
CA GLY A 11 9.04 -5.37 1.30
C GLY A 11 8.79 -4.29 2.37
N PRO A 12 8.19 -3.13 2.00
CA PRO A 12 7.97 -2.03 2.95
C PRO A 12 7.23 -2.45 4.22
N THR A 13 6.17 -3.27 4.10
CA THR A 13 5.38 -3.75 5.23
C THR A 13 6.19 -4.65 6.15
N GLY A 14 6.89 -5.66 5.61
CA GLY A 14 7.69 -6.60 6.39
C GLY A 14 8.87 -5.95 7.08
N LEU A 15 9.60 -5.06 6.39
CA LEU A 15 10.69 -4.28 6.98
C LEU A 15 10.19 -3.35 8.10
N THR A 16 9.02 -2.71 7.91
CA THR A 16 8.41 -1.86 8.94
C THR A 16 8.02 -2.69 10.16
N ALA A 17 7.38 -3.85 9.96
CA ALA A 17 7.04 -4.76 11.05
C ALA A 17 8.30 -5.22 11.80
N GLY A 18 9.33 -5.64 11.08
CA GLY A 18 10.61 -6.06 11.68
C GLY A 18 11.25 -4.96 12.49
N ALA A 19 11.32 -3.73 11.96
CA ALA A 19 11.91 -2.59 12.67
C ALA A 19 11.12 -2.20 13.93
N LEU A 20 9.79 -2.32 13.90
CA LEU A 20 8.94 -2.03 15.05
C LEU A 20 9.03 -3.11 16.12
N LEU A 21 8.98 -4.39 15.75
CA LEU A 21 9.07 -5.53 16.67
C LEU A 21 10.45 -5.64 17.33
N ALA A 22 11.50 -5.23 16.65
CA ALA A 22 12.85 -5.21 17.20
C ALA A 22 13.02 -4.27 18.43
N ASN A 23 12.11 -3.31 18.62
CA ASN A 23 12.09 -2.46 19.82
C ASN A 23 11.54 -3.19 21.06
N SER A 24 11.04 -4.41 20.88
CA SER A 24 10.66 -5.33 21.97
C SER A 24 11.80 -6.35 22.18
N ASP A 25 11.77 -7.12 23.26
CA ASP A 25 12.78 -8.17 23.53
C ASP A 25 12.61 -9.42 22.63
N LEU A 26 12.28 -9.23 21.37
CA LEU A 26 12.07 -10.25 20.36
C LEU A 26 13.31 -10.39 19.47
N SER A 27 13.62 -11.61 19.03
CA SER A 27 14.56 -11.87 17.93
C SER A 27 13.78 -11.90 16.62
N VAL A 28 14.16 -11.09 15.64
CA VAL A 28 13.42 -10.94 14.39
C VAL A 28 14.27 -11.40 13.20
N ASN A 29 13.77 -12.38 12.45
CA ASN A 29 14.37 -12.84 11.19
C ASN A 29 13.45 -12.45 10.02
N ILE A 30 13.96 -11.68 9.07
CA ILE A 30 13.24 -11.27 7.86
C ILE A 30 13.79 -12.04 6.67
N ILE A 31 12.93 -12.78 5.98
CA ILE A 31 13.28 -13.64 4.85
C ILE A 31 12.84 -12.95 3.56
N GLU A 32 13.79 -12.60 2.70
CA GLU A 32 13.55 -11.95 1.41
C GLU A 32 14.09 -12.81 0.26
N ALA A 33 13.20 -13.21 -0.63
CA ALA A 33 13.53 -14.05 -1.77
C ALA A 33 14.38 -13.34 -2.84
N LYS A 34 14.28 -12.02 -2.91
CA LYS A 34 15.02 -11.21 -3.87
C LYS A 34 16.42 -10.87 -3.37
N PRO A 35 17.36 -10.58 -4.29
CA PRO A 35 18.69 -10.12 -3.93
C PRO A 35 18.63 -8.75 -3.23
N GLU A 36 19.70 -8.46 -2.48
CA GLU A 36 19.84 -7.19 -1.78
C GLU A 36 19.86 -5.99 -2.74
N GLN A 37 20.53 -6.16 -3.88
CA GLN A 37 20.59 -5.11 -4.89
C GLN A 37 19.22 -4.93 -5.54
N LEU A 38 18.60 -3.78 -5.26
CA LEU A 38 17.44 -3.35 -6.03
C LEU A 38 17.90 -3.11 -7.47
N LYS A 39 17.16 -3.64 -8.46
CA LYS A 39 17.36 -3.21 -9.85
C LYS A 39 17.31 -1.69 -9.84
N SER A 40 18.40 -1.06 -10.28
CA SER A 40 18.56 0.40 -10.24
C SER A 40 17.33 1.07 -10.82
N LYS A 41 16.74 2.00 -10.04
CA LYS A 41 15.64 2.88 -10.42
C LYS A 41 14.23 2.26 -10.41
N ASP A 42 13.85 1.50 -9.38
CA ASP A 42 12.42 1.36 -9.12
C ASP A 42 11.90 2.71 -8.56
N THR A 43 11.54 3.59 -9.50
CA THR A 43 11.02 4.94 -9.22
C THR A 43 9.52 4.93 -8.99
N LYS A 44 8.92 3.75 -8.68
CA LYS A 44 7.51 3.69 -8.34
C LYS A 44 7.20 4.69 -7.23
N ALA A 45 6.28 5.58 -7.51
CA ALA A 45 5.79 6.55 -6.55
C ALA A 45 4.85 5.84 -5.57
N LEU A 46 5.10 6.02 -4.29
CA LEU A 46 4.27 5.53 -3.19
C LEU A 46 3.62 6.72 -2.50
N ALA A 47 2.30 6.68 -2.37
CA ALA A 47 1.57 7.66 -1.58
C ALA A 47 1.49 7.21 -0.12
N LEU A 48 2.10 7.99 0.77
CA LEU A 48 2.08 7.78 2.22
C LEU A 48 1.05 8.69 2.87
N SER A 49 0.17 8.11 3.66
CA SER A 49 -0.75 8.85 4.53
C SER A 49 -0.02 9.37 5.78
N ASN A 50 -0.62 10.34 6.48
CA ASN A 50 -0.04 10.88 7.72
C ASN A 50 0.15 9.82 8.80
N SER A 51 -0.72 8.79 8.88
CA SER A 51 -0.50 7.65 9.78
C SER A 51 0.76 6.85 9.44
N SER A 52 1.06 6.66 8.16
CA SER A 52 2.30 5.99 7.74
C SER A 52 3.53 6.84 8.06
N VAL A 53 3.44 8.16 7.83
CA VAL A 53 4.49 9.12 8.21
C VAL A 53 4.76 9.08 9.71
N PHE A 54 3.70 9.03 10.54
CA PHE A 54 3.84 8.87 11.99
C PHE A 54 4.66 7.62 12.36
N VAL A 55 4.40 6.49 11.70
CA VAL A 55 5.18 5.26 11.92
C VAL A 55 6.65 5.44 11.53
N LEU A 56 6.91 6.07 10.37
CA LEU A 56 8.27 6.32 9.91
C LEU A 56 9.02 7.33 10.79
N LYS A 57 8.33 8.32 11.37
CA LYS A 57 8.86 9.21 12.42
C LYS A 57 9.24 8.42 13.67
N LYS A 58 8.37 7.52 14.13
CA LYS A 58 8.65 6.63 15.28
C LYS A 58 9.87 5.73 15.06
N LEU A 59 10.14 5.33 13.81
CA LEU A 59 11.33 4.59 13.43
C LEU A 59 12.58 5.48 13.25
N ASN A 60 12.47 6.80 13.37
CA ASN A 60 13.54 7.78 13.14
C ASN A 60 14.13 7.72 11.72
N ILE A 61 13.32 7.43 10.71
CA ILE A 61 13.75 7.42 9.30
C ILE A 61 13.07 8.50 8.45
N TRP A 62 12.02 9.15 8.99
CA TRP A 62 11.24 10.12 8.24
C TRP A 62 12.03 11.35 7.80
N ASP A 63 12.89 11.92 8.65
CA ASP A 63 13.62 13.15 8.34
C ASP A 63 14.56 12.98 7.12
N SER A 64 15.10 11.79 6.93
CA SER A 64 15.90 11.47 5.75
C SER A 64 15.05 11.32 4.49
N LEU A 65 13.84 10.77 4.62
CA LEU A 65 12.89 10.60 3.53
C LEU A 65 12.24 11.93 3.14
N LEU A 66 11.93 12.79 4.11
CA LEU A 66 11.29 14.09 3.90
C LEU A 66 12.07 14.97 2.92
N LYS A 67 13.40 14.90 2.93
CA LYS A 67 14.27 15.65 2.01
C LYS A 67 14.03 15.31 0.53
N LYS A 68 13.44 14.15 0.24
CA LYS A 68 13.15 13.65 -1.10
C LYS A 68 11.65 13.47 -1.35
N ALA A 69 10.85 13.53 -0.30
CA ALA A 69 9.41 13.40 -0.38
C ALA A 69 8.77 14.62 -1.02
N ILE A 70 7.67 14.40 -1.73
CA ILE A 70 6.87 15.48 -2.30
C ILE A 70 5.58 15.56 -1.51
N ALA A 71 5.35 16.71 -0.87
CA ALA A 71 4.13 16.97 -0.13
C ALA A 71 2.91 17.07 -1.05
N ILE A 72 1.81 16.45 -0.64
CA ILE A 72 0.49 16.62 -1.25
C ILE A 72 -0.26 17.66 -0.41
N ASN A 73 -0.26 18.90 -0.85
CA ASN A 73 -0.92 19.99 -0.12
C ASN A 73 -2.40 20.08 -0.48
N GLU A 74 -2.77 19.65 -1.68
CA GLU A 74 -4.13 19.67 -2.17
C GLU A 74 -4.48 18.37 -2.92
N ILE A 75 -5.71 17.91 -2.75
CA ILE A 75 -6.29 16.81 -3.54
C ILE A 75 -7.57 17.32 -4.20
N HIS A 76 -7.56 17.37 -5.52
CA HIS A 76 -8.71 17.77 -6.32
C HIS A 76 -9.43 16.53 -6.87
N VAL A 77 -10.61 16.26 -6.36
CA VAL A 77 -11.48 15.17 -6.83
C VAL A 77 -12.58 15.74 -7.74
N SER A 78 -12.79 15.13 -8.89
CA SER A 78 -13.82 15.59 -9.84
C SER A 78 -14.28 14.44 -10.74
N GLN A 79 -15.44 14.64 -11.39
CA GLN A 79 -15.96 13.74 -12.40
C GLN A 79 -16.05 14.44 -13.77
N LYS A 80 -15.78 13.71 -14.86
CA LYS A 80 -15.96 14.21 -16.24
C LYS A 80 -17.43 14.41 -16.52
N ASN A 81 -17.77 15.50 -17.21
CA ASN A 81 -19.14 15.85 -17.64
C ASN A 81 -20.14 16.05 -16.49
N THR A 82 -19.68 16.40 -15.29
CA THR A 82 -20.55 16.82 -14.17
C THR A 82 -20.01 18.07 -13.49
N PHE A 83 -20.86 18.75 -12.71
CA PHE A 83 -20.46 19.92 -11.91
C PHE A 83 -19.79 19.53 -10.58
N GLY A 84 -19.88 18.24 -10.19
CA GLY A 84 -19.35 17.76 -8.92
C GLY A 84 -17.84 17.81 -8.85
N ARG A 85 -17.33 18.54 -7.87
CA ARG A 85 -15.92 18.58 -7.49
C ARG A 85 -15.77 18.76 -5.99
N THR A 86 -14.66 18.31 -5.47
CA THR A 86 -14.26 18.55 -4.08
C THR A 86 -12.77 18.85 -4.07
N LEU A 87 -12.38 19.86 -3.31
CA LEU A 87 -10.99 20.22 -3.07
C LEU A 87 -10.67 20.03 -1.58
N PHE A 88 -9.72 19.17 -1.28
CA PHE A 88 -9.14 19.01 0.06
C PHE A 88 -7.83 19.80 0.09
N LYS A 89 -7.62 20.59 1.13
CA LYS A 89 -6.39 21.34 1.36
C LYS A 89 -5.84 21.00 2.73
N SER A 90 -4.52 20.83 2.85
CA SER A 90 -3.89 20.53 4.13
C SER A 90 -4.15 21.62 5.19
N GLU A 91 -4.20 22.89 4.78
CA GLU A 91 -4.49 24.03 5.63
C GLU A 91 -5.86 23.95 6.33
N ASP A 92 -6.89 23.36 5.69
CA ASP A 92 -8.23 23.19 6.27
C ASP A 92 -8.24 22.20 7.45
N TYR A 93 -7.16 21.44 7.65
CA TYR A 93 -7.03 20.39 8.67
C TYR A 93 -5.88 20.62 9.64
N GLU A 94 -5.20 21.76 9.54
CA GLU A 94 -4.01 22.07 10.34
C GLU A 94 -2.87 21.05 10.17
N GLU A 95 -2.75 20.48 8.95
CA GLU A 95 -1.75 19.49 8.61
C GLU A 95 -0.70 20.09 7.69
N ASP A 96 0.57 19.69 7.87
CA ASP A 96 1.67 20.10 6.97
C ASP A 96 1.42 19.67 5.52
N ALA A 97 0.77 18.51 5.34
CA ALA A 97 0.36 17.96 4.06
C ALA A 97 -0.78 16.94 4.26
N LEU A 98 -1.56 16.66 3.23
CA LEU A 98 -2.56 15.57 3.21
C LEU A 98 -1.93 14.18 3.07
N GLY A 99 -0.67 14.14 2.70
CA GLY A 99 0.14 12.96 2.51
C GLY A 99 1.41 13.31 1.74
N TYR A 100 2.21 12.29 1.45
CA TYR A 100 3.50 12.49 0.78
C TYR A 100 3.73 11.43 -0.28
N ILE A 101 4.37 11.82 -1.38
CA ILE A 101 4.88 10.89 -2.37
C ILE A 101 6.35 10.63 -2.08
N VAL A 102 6.73 9.36 -1.98
CA VAL A 102 8.12 8.91 -1.87
C VAL A 102 8.42 7.86 -2.92
N SER A 103 9.69 7.71 -3.32
CA SER A 103 10.05 6.60 -4.19
C SER A 103 10.11 5.28 -3.41
N TYR A 104 9.74 4.17 -4.07
CA TYR A 104 9.86 2.84 -3.48
C TYR A 104 11.29 2.55 -3.02
N SER A 105 12.29 2.90 -3.86
CA SER A 105 13.70 2.68 -3.56
C SER A 105 14.18 3.46 -2.34
N ASP A 106 13.76 4.72 -2.17
CA ASP A 106 14.17 5.52 -1.01
C ASP A 106 13.57 4.96 0.28
N LEU A 107 12.29 4.56 0.26
CA LEU A 107 11.64 3.95 1.42
C LEU A 107 12.31 2.64 1.82
N ILE A 108 12.53 1.73 0.86
CA ILE A 108 13.18 0.43 1.11
C ILE A 108 14.61 0.62 1.66
N ASN A 109 15.40 1.50 1.04
CA ASN A 109 16.77 1.74 1.48
C ASN A 109 16.82 2.31 2.91
N SER A 110 15.91 3.22 3.25
CA SER A 110 15.82 3.79 4.60
C SER A 110 15.41 2.71 5.64
N LEU A 111 14.45 1.86 5.30
CA LEU A 111 14.02 0.75 6.16
C LEU A 111 15.14 -0.31 6.33
N ARG A 112 15.81 -0.69 5.24
CA ARG A 112 16.94 -1.64 5.29
C ARG A 112 18.11 -1.11 6.12
N LYS A 113 18.43 0.17 5.99
CA LYS A 113 19.43 0.82 6.85
C LYS A 113 19.01 0.72 8.31
N LYS A 114 17.74 1.05 8.63
CA LYS A 114 17.23 0.93 9.99
C LYS A 114 17.33 -0.49 10.53
N ILE A 115 16.98 -1.51 9.75
CA ILE A 115 17.10 -2.93 10.14
C ILE A 115 18.55 -3.31 10.47
N ARG A 116 19.53 -2.87 9.68
CA ARG A 116 20.96 -3.16 9.93
C ARG A 116 21.48 -2.54 11.22
N ASP A 117 20.90 -1.41 11.64
CA ASP A 117 21.29 -0.74 12.88
C ASP A 117 20.72 -1.44 14.14
N LEU A 118 19.83 -2.43 13.98
CA LEU A 118 19.17 -3.15 15.08
C LEU A 118 19.88 -4.48 15.39
N LYS A 119 20.32 -4.67 16.64
CA LYS A 119 21.15 -5.83 17.04
C LYS A 119 20.40 -7.17 17.06
N ASN A 120 19.08 -7.15 17.20
CA ASN A 120 18.23 -8.34 17.34
C ASN A 120 17.42 -8.65 16.08
N THR A 121 17.83 -8.09 14.94
CA THR A 121 17.13 -8.27 13.65
C THR A 121 18.11 -8.74 12.58
N HIS A 122 17.72 -9.80 11.86
CA HIS A 122 18.50 -10.39 10.78
C HIS A 122 17.70 -10.35 9.48
N LEU A 123 18.30 -9.84 8.42
CA LEU A 123 17.69 -9.76 7.08
C LEU A 123 18.42 -10.72 6.14
N HIS A 124 17.72 -11.76 5.71
CA HIS A 124 18.23 -12.82 4.85
C HIS A 124 17.77 -12.57 3.41
N PHE A 125 18.68 -12.16 2.53
CA PHE A 125 18.43 -12.00 1.09
C PHE A 125 18.66 -13.31 0.33
N ASN A 126 18.15 -13.40 -0.90
CA ASN A 126 18.19 -14.60 -1.75
C ASN A 126 17.63 -15.85 -1.06
N THR A 127 16.76 -15.66 -0.07
CA THR A 127 16.32 -16.72 0.83
C THR A 127 14.82 -16.94 0.68
N GLN A 128 14.42 -18.18 0.39
CA GLN A 128 13.03 -18.58 0.20
C GLN A 128 12.56 -19.43 1.37
N ALA A 129 11.38 -19.14 1.89
CA ALA A 129 10.66 -20.03 2.79
C ALA A 129 10.11 -21.25 2.00
N LYS A 130 10.35 -22.46 2.48
CA LYS A 130 10.01 -23.71 1.78
C LYS A 130 8.89 -24.46 2.46
N SER A 131 9.06 -24.81 3.73
CA SER A 131 8.10 -25.61 4.48
C SER A 131 8.06 -25.26 5.96
N ILE A 132 6.96 -25.59 6.61
CA ILE A 132 6.81 -25.47 8.06
C ILE A 132 6.70 -26.85 8.66
N GLU A 133 7.43 -27.05 9.75
CA GLU A 133 7.38 -28.24 10.60
C GLU A 133 6.77 -27.86 11.95
N TYR A 134 5.68 -28.51 12.31
CA TYR A 134 5.04 -28.35 13.62
C TYR A 134 5.43 -29.53 14.51
N SER A 135 5.92 -29.22 15.70
CA SER A 135 6.15 -30.20 16.75
C SER A 135 5.48 -29.75 18.05
N LYS A 136 5.32 -30.69 19.02
CA LYS A 136 4.70 -30.38 20.32
C LYS A 136 5.45 -29.28 21.11
N SER A 137 6.75 -29.10 20.86
CA SER A 137 7.62 -28.21 21.64
C SER A 137 8.16 -27.01 20.86
N SER A 138 8.07 -27.02 19.54
CA SER A 138 8.63 -25.96 18.70
C SER A 138 8.05 -25.96 17.29
N GLN A 139 7.97 -24.77 16.72
CA GLN A 139 7.60 -24.58 15.32
C GLN A 139 8.85 -24.13 14.56
N LYS A 140 9.08 -24.72 13.40
CA LYS A 140 10.26 -24.40 12.59
C LYS A 140 9.85 -24.15 11.15
N ILE A 141 10.49 -23.17 10.54
CA ILE A 141 10.40 -22.93 9.11
C ILE A 141 11.71 -23.32 8.44
N LEU A 142 11.61 -24.10 7.39
CA LEU A 142 12.72 -24.43 6.51
C LEU A 142 12.90 -23.30 5.49
N ILE A 143 14.06 -22.68 5.51
CA ILE A 143 14.46 -21.67 4.53
C ILE A 143 15.56 -22.23 3.61
N SER A 144 15.69 -21.67 2.41
CA SER A 144 16.72 -22.08 1.45
C SER A 144 17.35 -20.85 0.81
N ASN A 145 18.67 -20.76 0.89
CA ASN A 145 19.49 -19.76 0.22
C ASN A 145 20.45 -20.49 -0.74
N ASP A 146 20.29 -20.29 -2.06
CA ASP A 146 21.11 -20.92 -3.09
C ASP A 146 21.32 -22.43 -2.90
N GLY A 147 20.27 -23.14 -2.46
CA GLY A 147 20.29 -24.57 -2.23
C GLY A 147 20.72 -24.99 -0.80
N ILE A 148 21.32 -24.08 -0.03
CA ILE A 148 21.65 -24.33 1.38
C ILE A 148 20.38 -24.20 2.21
N LYS A 149 20.02 -25.27 2.93
CA LYS A 149 18.82 -25.34 3.74
C LYS A 149 19.14 -25.12 5.21
N GLU A 150 18.35 -24.28 5.86
CA GLU A 150 18.44 -23.96 7.30
C GLU A 150 17.05 -24.02 7.92
N LYS A 151 16.96 -24.41 9.19
CA LYS A 151 15.72 -24.39 9.97
C LYS A 151 15.76 -23.29 11.00
N LEU A 152 14.83 -22.35 10.93
CA LEU A 152 14.64 -21.31 11.93
C LEU A 152 13.45 -21.67 12.83
N SER A 153 13.64 -21.63 14.15
CA SER A 153 12.54 -21.74 15.11
C SER A 153 11.78 -20.42 15.19
N PHE A 154 10.47 -20.46 15.38
CA PHE A 154 9.65 -19.28 15.55
C PHE A 154 8.54 -19.48 16.60
N ASP A 155 8.21 -18.42 17.32
CA ASP A 155 7.03 -18.30 18.17
C ASP A 155 5.89 -17.62 17.42
N LEU A 156 6.22 -16.77 16.44
CA LEU A 156 5.25 -16.17 15.48
C LEU A 156 5.85 -16.12 14.08
N LEU A 157 5.08 -16.54 13.10
CA LEU A 157 5.38 -16.35 11.67
C LEU A 157 4.47 -15.28 11.08
N VAL A 158 5.07 -14.26 10.46
CA VAL A 158 4.36 -13.14 9.83
C VAL A 158 4.52 -13.20 8.31
N LEU A 159 3.45 -13.38 7.60
CA LEU A 159 3.43 -13.30 6.14
C LEU A 159 3.28 -11.82 5.71
N ALA A 160 4.27 -11.30 5.01
CA ALA A 160 4.32 -9.92 4.48
C ALA A 160 4.87 -9.87 3.03
N ASP A 161 4.77 -10.97 2.30
CA ASP A 161 5.32 -11.23 0.97
C ASP A 161 4.44 -10.79 -0.20
N GLY A 162 3.37 -10.10 0.09
CA GLY A 162 2.38 -9.72 -0.93
C GLY A 162 1.46 -10.86 -1.37
N GLY A 163 1.47 -11.97 -0.64
CA GLY A 163 0.66 -13.16 -0.94
C GLY A 163 1.24 -14.01 -2.07
N GLN A 164 2.54 -13.93 -2.30
CA GLN A 164 3.22 -14.63 -3.39
C GLN A 164 3.83 -15.97 -2.99
N SER A 165 4.10 -16.19 -1.69
CA SER A 165 4.74 -17.42 -1.23
C SER A 165 3.77 -18.60 -1.19
N SER A 166 4.27 -19.77 -1.60
CA SER A 166 3.69 -21.05 -1.33
C SER A 166 4.63 -21.80 -0.37
N ILE A 167 4.18 -22.05 0.84
CA ILE A 167 4.97 -22.68 1.91
C ILE A 167 4.32 -24.04 2.20
N GLU A 168 5.07 -25.11 2.03
CA GLU A 168 4.59 -26.47 2.34
C GLU A 168 4.24 -26.58 3.82
N GLY A 169 3.13 -27.24 4.14
CA GLY A 169 2.61 -27.34 5.50
C GLY A 169 1.73 -26.17 5.93
N LEU A 170 1.60 -25.12 5.09
CA LEU A 170 0.73 -23.98 5.34
C LEU A 170 -0.38 -23.94 4.28
N LYS A 171 -1.64 -23.94 4.73
CA LYS A 171 -2.79 -23.78 3.81
C LYS A 171 -3.40 -22.40 3.99
N LEU A 172 -3.48 -21.66 2.88
CA LEU A 172 -4.04 -20.31 2.82
C LEU A 172 -5.34 -20.32 2.01
N ALA A 173 -6.47 -20.10 2.66
CA ALA A 173 -7.75 -19.95 1.97
C ALA A 173 -7.91 -18.48 1.53
N ARG A 174 -7.84 -18.23 0.22
CA ARG A 174 -8.00 -16.89 -0.37
C ARG A 174 -9.28 -16.80 -1.20
N SER A 175 -9.91 -15.65 -1.12
CA SER A 175 -10.93 -15.21 -2.07
C SER A 175 -10.28 -14.24 -3.02
N GLU A 176 -10.24 -14.53 -4.30
CA GLU A 176 -9.70 -13.65 -5.33
C GLU A 176 -10.81 -13.22 -6.28
N LYS A 177 -10.77 -11.97 -6.68
CA LYS A 177 -11.68 -11.41 -7.66
C LYS A 177 -10.86 -10.63 -8.70
N ASP A 178 -10.90 -11.08 -9.95
CA ASP A 178 -10.44 -10.29 -11.10
C ASP A 178 -11.64 -9.47 -11.60
N GLU A 179 -11.54 -8.16 -11.52
CA GLU A 179 -12.62 -7.26 -11.95
C GLU A 179 -12.52 -6.91 -13.44
N GLY A 180 -11.57 -7.52 -14.16
CA GLY A 180 -11.33 -7.23 -15.58
C GLY A 180 -10.69 -5.86 -15.82
N HIS A 181 -10.22 -5.19 -14.76
CA HIS A 181 -9.58 -3.89 -14.84
C HIS A 181 -8.05 -3.99 -14.80
N ILE A 182 -7.41 -3.00 -15.43
CA ILE A 182 -5.97 -2.81 -15.40
C ILE A 182 -5.66 -1.34 -15.12
N ALA A 183 -4.45 -1.06 -14.64
CA ALA A 183 -3.95 0.30 -14.47
C ALA A 183 -2.76 0.54 -15.42
N LEU A 184 -2.84 1.59 -16.22
CA LEU A 184 -1.71 2.16 -16.94
C LEU A 184 -1.01 3.14 -16.00
N VAL A 185 0.25 2.87 -15.69
CA VAL A 185 1.12 3.75 -14.89
C VAL A 185 2.18 4.36 -15.78
N SER A 186 2.35 5.67 -15.72
CA SER A 186 3.32 6.41 -16.52
C SER A 186 3.76 7.69 -15.82
N SER A 187 4.82 8.31 -16.30
CA SER A 187 5.23 9.66 -15.88
C SER A 187 4.84 10.66 -16.94
N VAL A 188 4.00 11.64 -16.60
CA VAL A 188 3.56 12.69 -17.51
C VAL A 188 4.04 14.06 -17.08
N LYS A 189 4.35 14.93 -18.05
CA LYS A 189 4.71 16.34 -17.82
C LYS A 189 3.58 17.23 -18.33
N THR A 190 3.34 18.31 -17.58
CA THR A 190 2.39 19.35 -17.98
C THR A 190 3.10 20.69 -18.18
N ASN A 191 2.47 21.60 -18.90
CA ASN A 191 2.99 22.96 -19.12
C ASN A 191 2.86 23.87 -17.87
N LYS A 192 2.30 23.35 -16.77
CA LYS A 192 2.16 24.05 -15.49
C LYS A 192 2.74 23.21 -14.37
N PRO A 193 3.42 23.78 -13.37
CA PRO A 193 3.89 23.05 -12.21
C PRO A 193 2.71 22.57 -11.35
N HIS A 194 2.85 21.39 -10.73
CA HIS A 194 1.80 20.78 -9.90
C HIS A 194 1.55 21.50 -8.56
N LYS A 195 2.53 22.23 -8.03
CA LYS A 195 2.43 22.98 -6.75
C LYS A 195 1.94 22.13 -5.55
N GLY A 196 2.30 20.83 -5.51
CA GLY A 196 1.84 19.92 -4.49
C GLY A 196 0.39 19.46 -4.63
N ARG A 197 -0.27 19.68 -5.77
CA ARG A 197 -1.66 19.26 -5.99
C ARG A 197 -1.71 17.89 -6.66
N ALA A 198 -2.40 16.95 -6.02
CA ALA A 198 -2.82 15.69 -6.60
C ALA A 198 -4.23 15.82 -7.19
N TYR A 199 -4.54 14.95 -8.14
CA TYR A 199 -5.85 14.91 -8.77
C TYR A 199 -6.39 13.48 -8.82
N GLU A 200 -7.70 13.35 -8.62
CA GLU A 200 -8.48 12.15 -8.91
C GLU A 200 -9.64 12.56 -9.79
N ARG A 201 -9.68 12.04 -11.01
CA ARG A 201 -10.73 12.36 -11.97
C ARG A 201 -11.41 11.11 -12.45
N PHE A 202 -12.70 11.01 -12.16
CA PHE A 202 -13.53 9.90 -12.61
C PHE A 202 -14.01 10.17 -14.04
N THR A 203 -13.81 9.21 -14.92
CA THR A 203 -14.19 9.27 -16.33
C THR A 203 -14.96 8.01 -16.73
N LYS A 204 -15.53 7.97 -17.94
CA LYS A 204 -16.18 6.76 -18.48
C LYS A 204 -15.21 5.62 -18.73
N SER A 205 -13.94 5.93 -19.05
CA SER A 205 -12.89 4.93 -19.23
C SER A 205 -12.29 4.47 -17.89
N GLY A 206 -12.75 5.03 -16.76
CA GLY A 206 -12.28 4.76 -15.41
C GLY A 206 -11.57 5.96 -14.76
N PRO A 207 -11.12 5.84 -13.52
CA PRO A 207 -10.44 6.91 -12.81
C PRO A 207 -9.04 7.19 -13.35
N ILE A 208 -8.71 8.48 -13.38
CA ILE A 208 -7.39 9.01 -13.72
C ILE A 208 -6.84 9.73 -12.49
N ALA A 209 -5.81 9.19 -11.89
CA ALA A 209 -5.07 9.84 -10.81
C ALA A 209 -3.79 10.48 -11.34
N LEU A 210 -3.50 11.70 -10.91
CA LEU A 210 -2.24 12.38 -11.11
C LEU A 210 -1.62 12.70 -9.75
N LEU A 211 -0.49 12.06 -9.46
CA LEU A 211 0.24 12.26 -8.21
C LEU A 211 1.48 13.11 -8.49
N PRO A 212 1.75 14.17 -7.71
CA PRO A 212 2.96 14.97 -7.85
C PRO A 212 4.21 14.09 -7.87
N ASN A 213 5.07 14.27 -8.89
CA ASN A 213 6.30 13.50 -9.01
C ASN A 213 7.39 14.40 -9.63
N SER A 214 8.46 14.70 -8.90
CA SER A 214 9.42 15.75 -9.25
C SER A 214 8.75 17.12 -9.51
N ASN A 215 9.52 18.15 -9.76
CA ASN A 215 8.99 19.53 -9.80
C ASN A 215 7.94 19.81 -10.88
N GLU A 216 7.95 19.05 -11.98
CA GLU A 216 7.13 19.36 -13.15
C GLU A 216 6.38 18.15 -13.71
N ARG A 217 6.48 17.00 -13.06
CA ARG A 217 5.87 15.76 -13.55
C ARG A 217 4.86 15.21 -12.56
N PHE A 218 3.93 14.44 -13.11
CA PHE A 218 3.03 13.61 -12.33
C PHE A 218 3.30 12.13 -12.61
N THR A 219 3.08 11.30 -11.62
CA THR A 219 2.78 9.90 -11.86
C THR A 219 1.32 9.80 -12.26
N LEU A 220 1.07 9.38 -13.50
CA LEU A 220 -0.24 9.04 -14.01
C LEU A 220 -0.58 7.62 -13.57
N VAL A 221 -1.78 7.43 -13.04
CA VAL A 221 -2.41 6.11 -12.86
C VAL A 221 -3.77 6.17 -13.52
N TRP A 222 -3.91 5.53 -14.69
CA TRP A 222 -5.17 5.47 -15.42
C TRP A 222 -5.73 4.06 -15.33
N THR A 223 -6.82 3.92 -14.62
CA THR A 223 -7.45 2.64 -14.33
C THR A 223 -8.73 2.47 -15.18
N GLY A 224 -8.98 1.27 -15.66
CA GLY A 224 -10.22 0.98 -16.38
C GLY A 224 -10.29 -0.44 -16.93
N PRO A 225 -11.35 -0.75 -17.69
CA PRO A 225 -11.52 -2.05 -18.37
C PRO A 225 -10.29 -2.40 -19.21
N ARG A 226 -9.88 -3.67 -19.16
CA ARG A 226 -8.66 -4.15 -19.83
C ARG A 226 -8.59 -3.78 -21.30
N ASN A 227 -9.68 -3.97 -22.06
CA ASN A 227 -9.74 -3.64 -23.47
C ASN A 227 -9.53 -2.14 -23.75
N ILE A 228 -10.11 -1.27 -22.92
CA ILE A 228 -10.00 0.20 -23.09
C ILE A 228 -8.57 0.65 -22.79
N ILE A 229 -8.04 0.25 -21.63
CA ILE A 229 -6.71 0.71 -21.20
C ILE A 229 -5.59 0.12 -22.07
N SER A 230 -5.72 -1.14 -22.54
CA SER A 230 -4.75 -1.71 -23.47
C SER A 230 -4.75 -0.98 -24.82
N ASN A 231 -5.92 -0.58 -25.32
CA ASN A 231 -5.98 0.25 -26.54
C ASN A 231 -5.32 1.61 -26.31
N ILE A 232 -5.55 2.26 -25.18
CA ILE A 232 -4.91 3.54 -24.84
C ILE A 232 -3.38 3.39 -24.73
N GLU A 233 -2.90 2.33 -24.12
CA GLU A 233 -1.46 2.06 -23.95
C GLU A 233 -0.75 1.84 -25.27
N SER A 234 -1.41 1.24 -26.26
CA SER A 234 -0.86 0.97 -27.60
C SER A 234 -0.76 2.21 -28.50
N LEU A 235 -1.37 3.34 -28.12
CA LEU A 235 -1.27 4.59 -28.87
C LEU A 235 0.17 5.14 -28.87
N ASP A 236 0.52 5.90 -29.89
CA ASP A 236 1.75 6.71 -29.87
C ASP A 236 1.67 7.83 -28.79
N ASP A 237 2.82 8.48 -28.51
CA ASP A 237 2.89 9.48 -27.44
C ASP A 237 2.00 10.70 -27.68
N TYR A 238 1.83 11.12 -28.91
CA TYR A 238 0.97 12.25 -29.26
C TYR A 238 -0.51 11.89 -29.05
N SER A 239 -0.93 10.75 -29.54
CA SER A 239 -2.31 10.27 -29.44
C SER A 239 -2.74 9.99 -28.00
N ILE A 240 -1.87 9.37 -27.20
CA ILE A 240 -2.19 9.12 -25.77
C ILE A 240 -2.25 10.41 -24.96
N LEU A 241 -1.41 11.41 -25.25
CA LEU A 241 -1.49 12.73 -24.60
C LEU A 241 -2.78 13.46 -24.94
N ASN A 242 -3.25 13.38 -26.18
CA ASN A 242 -4.54 13.94 -26.60
C ASN A 242 -5.70 13.21 -25.90
N GLU A 243 -5.70 11.87 -25.88
CA GLU A 243 -6.72 11.07 -25.19
C GLU A 243 -6.75 11.40 -23.70
N LEU A 244 -5.58 11.55 -23.07
CA LEU A 244 -5.45 11.97 -21.68
C LEU A 244 -6.01 13.39 -21.48
N GLN A 245 -5.69 14.33 -22.38
CA GLN A 245 -6.19 15.71 -22.32
C GLN A 245 -7.71 15.78 -22.43
N GLU A 246 -8.30 15.02 -23.35
CA GLU A 246 -9.76 14.97 -23.53
C GLU A 246 -10.48 14.39 -22.30
N ASN A 247 -9.92 13.34 -21.71
CA ASN A 247 -10.51 12.70 -20.52
C ASN A 247 -10.27 13.50 -19.26
N PHE A 248 -9.09 14.08 -19.09
CA PHE A 248 -8.71 14.80 -17.87
C PHE A 248 -9.15 16.28 -17.91
N GLY A 249 -9.10 16.93 -19.06
CA GLY A 249 -9.34 18.36 -19.22
C GLY A 249 -8.12 19.20 -18.83
N ASN A 250 -8.30 20.54 -18.71
CA ASN A 250 -7.22 21.52 -18.58
C ASN A 250 -6.83 21.84 -17.12
N ARG A 251 -7.31 21.07 -16.12
CA ARG A 251 -7.12 21.40 -14.70
C ARG A 251 -5.67 21.35 -14.26
N ALA A 252 -4.91 20.42 -14.80
CA ALA A 252 -3.47 20.32 -14.54
C ALA A 252 -2.61 21.09 -15.56
N GLY A 253 -3.22 21.77 -16.52
CA GLY A 253 -2.58 22.36 -17.69
C GLY A 253 -2.66 21.42 -18.89
N SER A 254 -1.83 21.68 -19.92
CA SER A 254 -1.72 20.83 -21.11
C SER A 254 -0.66 19.76 -20.88
N PHE A 255 -0.95 18.51 -21.23
CA PHE A 255 0.01 17.42 -21.20
C PHE A 255 0.96 17.52 -22.38
N ILE A 256 2.27 17.52 -22.12
CA ILE A 256 3.29 17.80 -23.14
C ILE A 256 4.34 16.69 -23.32
N ASP A 257 4.42 15.74 -22.37
CA ASP A 257 5.35 14.61 -22.47
C ASP A 257 4.88 13.44 -21.60
N ILE A 258 5.13 12.21 -22.07
CA ILE A 258 4.82 10.95 -21.38
C ILE A 258 5.99 9.99 -21.47
N LYS A 259 6.32 9.29 -20.37
CA LYS A 259 7.47 8.35 -20.30
C LYS A 259 7.15 7.14 -19.41
N GLY A 260 7.70 5.99 -19.82
CA GLY A 260 7.70 4.80 -18.98
C GLY A 260 6.31 4.23 -18.74
N ARG A 261 5.65 3.79 -19.80
CA ARG A 261 4.32 3.14 -19.70
C ARG A 261 4.47 1.72 -19.19
N THR A 262 3.63 1.37 -18.21
CA THR A 262 3.58 0.02 -17.66
C THR A 262 2.15 -0.31 -17.27
N ILE A 263 1.69 -1.50 -17.63
CA ILE A 263 0.36 -2.01 -17.26
C ILE A 263 0.48 -2.92 -16.06
N PHE A 264 -0.45 -2.75 -15.12
CA PHE A 264 -0.62 -3.60 -13.95
C PHE A 264 -2.04 -4.18 -13.91
N PRO A 265 -2.20 -5.50 -13.80
CA PRO A 265 -3.52 -6.09 -13.57
C PRO A 265 -4.02 -5.70 -12.18
N LEU A 266 -5.30 -5.36 -12.09
CA LEU A 266 -5.95 -5.04 -10.83
C LEU A 266 -6.74 -6.26 -10.38
N ARG A 267 -6.38 -6.76 -9.21
CA ARG A 267 -7.04 -7.87 -8.55
C ARG A 267 -7.32 -7.48 -7.12
N SER A 268 -8.44 -7.85 -6.60
CA SER A 268 -8.68 -7.85 -5.17
C SER A 268 -8.51 -9.27 -4.62
N SER A 269 -7.90 -9.39 -3.47
CA SER A 269 -7.70 -10.68 -2.80
C SER A 269 -7.84 -10.50 -1.32
N MET A 270 -8.52 -11.41 -0.65
CA MET A 270 -8.67 -11.44 0.79
C MET A 270 -8.34 -12.82 1.33
N LEU A 271 -7.42 -12.87 2.28
CA LEU A 271 -7.14 -14.08 3.03
C LEU A 271 -8.27 -14.31 4.03
N LYS A 272 -9.03 -15.38 3.81
CA LYS A 272 -10.15 -15.78 4.66
C LYS A 272 -9.68 -16.51 5.89
N ASP A 273 -8.77 -17.46 5.68
CA ASP A 273 -8.30 -18.34 6.74
C ASP A 273 -6.84 -18.76 6.52
N ILE A 274 -6.15 -19.03 7.63
CA ILE A 274 -4.80 -19.59 7.68
C ILE A 274 -4.87 -20.86 8.52
N ILE A 275 -4.62 -22.01 7.90
CA ILE A 275 -4.48 -23.26 8.63
C ILE A 275 -3.01 -23.46 8.96
N GLY A 276 -2.64 -23.08 10.18
CA GLY A 276 -1.29 -23.12 10.72
C GLY A 276 -1.24 -22.44 12.07
N GLN A 277 -0.51 -22.99 13.03
CA GLN A 277 -0.38 -22.41 14.37
C GLN A 277 0.62 -21.25 14.37
N ASN A 278 0.27 -20.18 15.06
CA ASN A 278 1.11 -18.98 15.24
C ASN A 278 1.53 -18.33 13.90
N VAL A 279 0.64 -18.33 12.90
CA VAL A 279 0.86 -17.69 11.61
C VAL A 279 -0.15 -16.59 11.40
N ILE A 280 0.32 -15.39 11.06
CA ILE A 280 -0.52 -14.25 10.69
C ILE A 280 -0.08 -13.68 9.34
N ALA A 281 -0.94 -12.89 8.72
CA ALA A 281 -0.62 -12.16 7.50
C ALA A 281 -0.92 -10.68 7.66
N ILE A 282 -0.05 -9.81 7.08
CA ILE A 282 -0.19 -8.36 7.07
C ILE A 282 0.02 -7.79 5.66
N GLY A 283 -0.53 -6.61 5.42
CA GLY A 283 -0.45 -5.92 4.13
C GLY A 283 -1.06 -6.75 3.00
N ASN A 284 -0.44 -6.73 1.82
CA ASN A 284 -0.93 -7.45 0.65
C ASN A 284 -0.93 -8.98 0.84
N ALA A 285 -0.23 -9.53 1.82
CA ALA A 285 -0.31 -10.94 2.16
C ALA A 285 -1.65 -11.27 2.84
N SER A 286 -2.21 -10.36 3.62
CA SER A 286 -3.55 -10.47 4.21
C SER A 286 -4.63 -10.11 3.19
N GLN A 287 -4.46 -8.99 2.50
CA GLN A 287 -5.48 -8.47 1.59
C GLN A 287 -4.88 -7.55 0.52
N ILE A 288 -5.29 -7.75 -0.72
CA ILE A 288 -5.02 -6.86 -1.83
C ILE A 288 -6.31 -6.10 -2.10
N ILE A 289 -6.29 -4.79 -1.90
CA ILE A 289 -7.42 -3.90 -2.15
C ILE A 289 -7.23 -3.17 -3.47
N HIS A 290 -8.34 -2.68 -4.02
CA HIS A 290 -8.28 -1.84 -5.21
C HIS A 290 -7.40 -0.59 -4.95
N PRO A 291 -6.54 -0.17 -5.90
CA PRO A 291 -5.55 0.90 -5.69
C PRO A 291 -6.14 2.30 -5.55
N VAL A 292 -7.45 2.46 -5.47
CA VAL A 292 -8.11 3.74 -5.20
C VAL A 292 -7.52 4.38 -3.95
N ALA A 293 -7.09 5.61 -4.07
CA ALA A 293 -6.45 6.42 -3.02
C ALA A 293 -5.14 5.83 -2.43
N GLY A 294 -4.50 4.86 -3.08
CA GLY A 294 -3.17 4.35 -2.67
C GLY A 294 -3.09 3.75 -1.26
N GLN A 295 -4.19 3.14 -0.76
CA GLN A 295 -4.28 2.70 0.65
C GLN A 295 -3.55 1.40 0.98
N GLY A 296 -3.25 0.53 0.01
CA GLY A 296 -2.71 -0.80 0.29
C GLY A 296 -1.46 -0.81 1.18
N LEU A 297 -0.44 -0.01 0.82
CA LEU A 297 0.77 0.14 1.63
C LEU A 297 0.47 0.76 3.00
N ASN A 298 -0.37 1.78 3.05
CA ASN A 298 -0.70 2.48 4.28
C ASN A 298 -1.41 1.58 5.31
N ILE A 299 -2.27 0.68 4.84
CA ILE A 299 -2.89 -0.36 5.67
C ILE A 299 -1.81 -1.30 6.21
N GLY A 300 -0.90 -1.80 5.36
CA GLY A 300 0.17 -2.69 5.78
C GLY A 300 1.10 -2.07 6.83
N ILE A 301 1.44 -0.78 6.71
CA ILE A 301 2.25 -0.05 7.71
C ILE A 301 1.48 0.09 9.03
N ARG A 302 0.17 0.35 9.00
CA ARG A 302 -0.66 0.42 10.20
C ARG A 302 -0.79 -0.95 10.88
N GLU A 303 -0.98 -2.02 10.10
CA GLU A 303 -1.01 -3.38 10.63
C GLU A 303 0.32 -3.75 11.30
N ALA A 304 1.45 -3.35 10.72
CA ALA A 304 2.77 -3.52 11.33
C ALA A 304 2.89 -2.76 12.67
N LEU A 305 2.36 -1.54 12.75
CA LEU A 305 2.31 -0.78 14.02
C LEU A 305 1.41 -1.47 15.05
N GLU A 306 0.23 -1.92 14.64
CA GLU A 306 -0.70 -2.58 15.55
C GLU A 306 -0.14 -3.91 16.06
N LEU A 307 0.51 -4.69 15.20
CA LEU A 307 1.23 -5.90 15.60
C LEU A 307 2.30 -5.59 16.67
N SER A 308 3.07 -4.52 16.49
CA SER A 308 4.11 -4.13 17.45
C SER A 308 3.56 -3.67 18.80
N LYS A 309 2.38 -3.06 18.84
CA LYS A 309 1.71 -2.70 20.12
C LYS A 309 1.31 -3.93 20.92
N ASN A 310 1.05 -5.03 20.23
CA ASN A 310 0.64 -6.31 20.81
C ASN A 310 1.83 -7.30 20.95
N ALA A 311 3.08 -6.82 20.85
CA ALA A 311 4.27 -7.67 20.93
C ALA A 311 4.38 -8.43 22.25
N LYS A 312 3.78 -7.95 23.34
CA LYS A 312 3.74 -8.66 24.65
C LYS A 312 3.01 -10.00 24.55
N ILE A 313 1.97 -10.12 23.71
CA ILE A 313 1.26 -11.39 23.49
C ILE A 313 2.24 -12.45 22.95
N ILE A 314 3.21 -12.03 22.14
CA ILE A 314 4.24 -12.93 21.59
C ILE A 314 5.27 -13.33 22.67
N SER A 315 5.56 -12.43 23.61
CA SER A 315 6.56 -12.65 24.67
C SER A 315 6.01 -13.41 25.88
N ASP A 316 4.70 -13.37 26.14
CA ASP A 316 4.09 -14.03 27.28
C ASP A 316 3.93 -15.53 27.00
N LYS A 317 4.90 -16.33 27.46
CA LYS A 317 4.99 -17.79 27.27
C LYS A 317 3.80 -18.59 27.82
N TYR A 318 2.85 -17.96 28.49
CA TYR A 318 1.69 -18.62 29.09
C TYR A 318 0.50 -18.78 28.14
N CYS A 319 0.53 -18.17 26.94
CA CYS A 319 -0.47 -18.42 25.91
C CYS A 319 -0.20 -19.76 25.24
N SER A 320 -0.70 -20.84 25.83
CA SER A 320 -0.69 -22.18 25.22
C SER A 320 -1.66 -22.33 24.06
N GLU A 321 -2.47 -21.32 23.80
CA GLU A 321 -3.43 -21.25 22.70
C GLU A 321 -2.87 -20.45 21.54
N ASP A 322 -3.36 -20.74 20.35
CA ASP A 322 -2.95 -20.15 19.10
C ASP A 322 -3.08 -18.60 19.12
N ILE A 323 -1.96 -17.90 19.39
CA ILE A 323 -1.89 -16.43 19.42
C ILE A 323 -2.28 -15.79 18.08
N SER A 324 -2.22 -16.55 16.97
CA SER A 324 -2.53 -16.06 15.64
C SER A 324 -3.99 -15.65 15.50
N THR A 325 -4.90 -16.34 16.16
CA THR A 325 -6.34 -16.03 16.11
C THR A 325 -6.64 -14.68 16.76
N GLU A 326 -6.08 -14.41 17.94
CA GLU A 326 -6.26 -13.15 18.65
C GLU A 326 -5.63 -11.99 17.88
N LEU A 327 -4.37 -12.12 17.47
CA LEU A 327 -3.66 -11.10 16.69
C LEU A 327 -4.37 -10.81 15.36
N SER A 328 -4.80 -11.85 14.63
CA SER A 328 -5.53 -11.68 13.36
C SER A 328 -6.86 -10.94 13.54
N LYS A 329 -7.59 -11.22 14.61
CA LYS A 329 -8.84 -10.52 14.95
C LYS A 329 -8.59 -9.04 15.24
N MET A 330 -7.54 -8.72 16.00
CA MET A 330 -7.15 -7.33 16.31
C MET A 330 -6.74 -6.57 15.04
N LEU A 331 -5.91 -7.16 14.19
CA LEU A 331 -5.47 -6.55 12.93
C LEU A 331 -6.65 -6.30 11.98
N LYS A 332 -7.52 -7.30 11.79
CA LYS A 332 -8.72 -7.19 10.94
C LYS A 332 -9.68 -6.12 11.44
N SER A 333 -9.89 -5.98 12.75
CA SER A 333 -10.80 -4.97 13.31
C SER A 333 -10.35 -3.55 12.99
N LYS A 334 -9.05 -3.29 12.95
CA LYS A 334 -8.46 -1.96 12.68
C LYS A 334 -8.41 -1.59 11.20
N SER A 335 -8.29 -2.58 10.30
CA SER A 335 -8.25 -2.34 8.86
C SER A 335 -9.62 -2.39 8.17
N SER A 336 -10.60 -3.06 8.78
CA SER A 336 -11.89 -3.38 8.15
C SER A 336 -12.68 -2.16 7.65
N ASP A 337 -12.68 -1.07 8.41
CA ASP A 337 -13.44 0.12 8.05
C ASP A 337 -12.87 0.83 6.82
N ILE A 338 -11.54 0.92 6.73
CA ILE A 338 -10.88 1.56 5.58
C ILE A 338 -11.07 0.71 4.33
N ILE A 339 -10.97 -0.62 4.49
CA ILE A 339 -11.21 -1.56 3.38
C ILE A 339 -12.63 -1.37 2.87
N LYS A 340 -13.64 -1.38 3.77
CA LYS A 340 -15.05 -1.15 3.38
C LYS A 340 -15.26 0.18 2.67
N ILE A 341 -14.65 1.27 3.18
CA ILE A 341 -14.74 2.58 2.53
C ILE A 341 -14.06 2.55 1.15
N THR A 342 -12.88 1.95 1.03
CA THR A 342 -12.16 1.86 -0.24
C THR A 342 -12.94 1.03 -1.25
N ASP A 343 -13.52 -0.09 -0.84
CA ASP A 343 -14.38 -0.95 -1.67
C ASP A 343 -15.67 -0.22 -2.08
N GLN A 344 -16.31 0.50 -1.16
CA GLN A 344 -17.50 1.31 -1.44
C GLN A 344 -17.17 2.45 -2.43
N LEU A 345 -16.05 3.15 -2.23
CA LEU A 345 -15.59 4.18 -3.15
C LEU A 345 -15.31 3.57 -4.53
N SER A 346 -14.57 2.46 -4.58
CA SER A 346 -14.29 1.76 -5.84
C SER A 346 -15.58 1.36 -6.55
N SER A 347 -16.51 0.71 -5.86
CA SER A 347 -17.77 0.26 -6.46
C SER A 347 -18.66 1.44 -6.85
N PHE A 348 -18.69 2.51 -6.06
CA PHE A 348 -19.47 3.70 -6.37
C PHE A 348 -18.93 4.45 -7.60
N PHE A 349 -17.63 4.51 -7.79
CA PHE A 349 -17.02 5.27 -8.88
C PHE A 349 -16.69 4.43 -10.14
N LEU A 350 -16.58 3.09 -10.04
CA LEU A 350 -16.25 2.23 -11.16
C LEU A 350 -17.48 1.63 -11.87
N ASN A 351 -18.64 1.56 -11.22
CA ASN A 351 -19.82 0.95 -11.82
C ASN A 351 -20.53 1.91 -12.78
N ASP A 352 -20.69 1.49 -14.03
CA ASP A 352 -21.39 2.26 -15.10
C ASP A 352 -22.92 2.06 -15.03
N ILE A 353 -23.56 2.52 -13.94
CA ILE A 353 -25.02 2.50 -13.85
C ILE A 353 -25.57 3.84 -14.35
N VAL A 354 -26.47 3.77 -15.33
CA VAL A 354 -27.16 4.93 -15.91
C VAL A 354 -27.88 5.71 -14.78
N GLY A 355 -27.61 7.01 -14.67
CA GLY A 355 -28.18 7.89 -13.63
C GLY A 355 -27.27 8.11 -12.40
N LEU A 356 -26.31 7.21 -12.10
CA LEU A 356 -25.36 7.41 -11.01
C LEU A 356 -24.35 8.55 -11.24
N ASN A 357 -24.13 8.96 -12.48
CA ASN A 357 -23.19 10.04 -12.80
C ASN A 357 -23.62 11.38 -12.17
N SER A 358 -24.90 11.70 -12.20
CA SER A 358 -25.44 12.91 -11.58
C SER A 358 -25.39 12.82 -10.04
N LEU A 359 -25.69 11.64 -9.48
CA LEU A 359 -25.60 11.38 -8.03
C LEU A 359 -24.16 11.47 -7.52
N ARG A 360 -23.17 10.98 -8.27
CA ARG A 360 -21.74 11.11 -7.92
C ARG A 360 -21.30 12.56 -7.89
N GLY A 361 -21.66 13.34 -8.92
CA GLY A 361 -21.37 14.77 -8.96
C GLY A 361 -22.02 15.51 -7.79
N PHE A 362 -23.27 15.19 -7.47
CA PHE A 362 -24.00 15.76 -6.34
C PHE A 362 -23.37 15.37 -5.00
N SER A 363 -22.95 14.11 -4.82
CA SER A 363 -22.27 13.65 -3.61
C SER A 363 -20.94 14.36 -3.38
N LEU A 364 -20.15 14.60 -4.44
CA LEU A 364 -18.92 15.40 -4.35
C LEU A 364 -19.21 16.85 -3.95
N SER A 365 -20.27 17.44 -4.49
CA SER A 365 -20.69 18.80 -4.13
C SER A 365 -21.20 18.89 -2.69
N ILE A 366 -21.95 17.90 -2.22
CA ILE A 366 -22.36 17.81 -0.80
C ILE A 366 -21.11 17.70 0.08
N LEU A 367 -20.19 16.81 -0.24
CA LEU A 367 -18.94 16.66 0.52
C LEU A 367 -18.18 17.98 0.58
N ASP A 368 -18.15 18.75 -0.51
CA ASP A 368 -17.49 20.06 -0.55
C ASP A 368 -18.23 21.12 0.28
N ALA A 369 -19.55 21.07 0.32
CA ALA A 369 -20.39 22.01 1.06
C ALA A 369 -20.40 21.81 2.58
N PHE A 370 -20.07 20.60 3.08
CA PHE A 370 -20.11 20.27 4.51
C PHE A 370 -18.71 20.04 5.09
N PRO A 371 -18.06 21.06 5.67
CA PRO A 371 -16.68 20.96 6.20
C PRO A 371 -16.50 19.87 7.26
N SER A 372 -17.51 19.63 8.12
CA SER A 372 -17.47 18.60 9.15
C SER A 372 -17.42 17.18 8.57
N LEU A 373 -18.19 16.92 7.51
CA LEU A 373 -18.18 15.64 6.80
C LEU A 373 -16.84 15.43 6.09
N LYS A 374 -16.34 16.48 5.46
CA LYS A 374 -15.05 16.52 4.77
C LYS A 374 -13.89 16.25 5.75
N LYS A 375 -13.93 16.86 6.96
CA LYS A 375 -12.95 16.63 8.03
C LYS A 375 -12.96 15.17 8.51
N LYS A 376 -14.14 14.59 8.72
CA LYS A 376 -14.28 13.17 9.09
C LYS A 376 -13.72 12.25 8.00
N PHE A 377 -14.01 12.53 6.74
CA PHE A 377 -13.50 11.74 5.61
C PHE A 377 -11.97 11.78 5.54
N VAL A 378 -11.37 12.97 5.61
CA VAL A 378 -9.90 13.12 5.59
C VAL A 378 -9.27 12.43 6.78
N LYS A 379 -9.82 12.60 8.01
CA LYS A 379 -9.32 11.93 9.21
C LYS A 379 -9.34 10.40 9.04
N LYS A 380 -10.44 9.85 8.53
CA LYS A 380 -10.58 8.42 8.28
C LYS A 380 -9.57 7.90 7.24
N MET A 381 -9.39 8.63 6.14
CA MET A 381 -8.44 8.24 5.08
C MET A 381 -6.98 8.40 5.51
N SER A 382 -6.65 9.43 6.28
CA SER A 382 -5.28 9.72 6.71
C SER A 382 -4.83 8.86 7.90
N TYR A 383 -5.71 8.63 8.88
CA TYR A 383 -5.37 7.99 10.16
C TYR A 383 -6.09 6.65 10.38
N GLY A 384 -7.19 6.40 9.70
CA GLY A 384 -8.00 5.19 9.88
C GLY A 384 -9.01 5.28 11.03
N GLU A 385 -9.23 6.49 11.56
CA GLU A 385 -10.10 6.77 12.72
C GLU A 385 -11.44 7.40 12.32
#